data_2e0155f9342826e1cb829a97d5278653
#
_entry.id   2e0155f9342826e1cb829a97d5278653
#
_cell.length_a   1.000
_cell.length_b   1.000
_cell.length_c   1.000
_cell.angle_alpha   90.00
_cell.angle_beta   90.00
_cell.angle_gamma   90.00
#
_symmetry.space_group_name_H-M   'P 1'
#
loop_
_entity.id
_entity.type
_entity.pdbx_description
1 polymer ?
#
loop_
_entity_poly.entity_id
_entity_poly.type
_entity_poly.pdbx_seq_one_letter_code
_entity_poly.pdbx_strand_id
1 'polypeptide(L)'
;MDLNLLIPLIGALALSSAIGALLTRENFYSALYMSLTMLFIAGIYAFYNLQPSVVLITLVFVGAVGVVTIAIAATYRAQNSRXIXYFWAIIVALFSAILILQFPPPFGYGMLGNGIGFLNTYLMATLFLVALMILIMLSTIKILREVER
;
A
#
# COMPACT_ATOMS: atom_id res chain seq x y z
N MET A 1 11.57 25.39 -0.07
CA MET A 1 11.93 24.06 0.43
C MET A 1 12.57 23.23 -0.69
N ASP A 2 13.73 22.73 -0.42
CA ASP A 2 14.42 21.90 -1.41
C ASP A 2 13.78 20.52 -1.49
N LEU A 3 13.65 20.02 -2.71
CA LEU A 3 13.11 18.67 -2.97
C LEU A 3 13.90 17.58 -2.24
N ASN A 4 15.19 17.85 -2.00
CA ASN A 4 16.06 16.91 -1.30
C ASN A 4 15.67 16.73 0.17
N LEU A 5 14.98 17.71 0.76
CA LEU A 5 14.48 17.62 2.14
C LEU A 5 13.06 17.07 2.22
N LEU A 6 12.25 17.32 1.19
CA LEU A 6 10.85 16.90 1.16
C LEU A 6 10.70 15.37 1.06
N ILE A 7 11.49 14.72 0.21
CA ILE A 7 11.40 13.28 0.00
C ILE A 7 11.72 12.50 1.28
N PRO A 8 12.84 12.74 1.99
CA PRO A 8 13.06 12.04 3.26
C PRO A 8 12.06 12.41 4.34
N LEU A 9 11.50 13.62 4.31
CA LEU A 9 10.46 14.00 5.26
C LEU A 9 9.19 13.18 5.07
N ILE A 10 8.74 13.04 3.83
CA ILE A 10 7.57 12.22 3.50
C ILE A 10 7.86 10.74 3.79
N GLY A 11 9.07 10.29 3.51
CA GLY A 11 9.51 8.94 3.85
C GLY A 11 9.46 8.67 5.34
N ALA A 12 9.89 9.64 6.15
CA ALA A 12 9.83 9.54 7.61
C ALA A 12 8.37 9.48 8.10
N LEU A 13 7.50 10.28 7.48
CA LEU A 13 6.07 10.25 7.80
C LEU A 13 5.44 8.91 7.44
N ALA A 14 5.81 8.36 6.29
CA ALA A 14 5.34 7.04 5.86
C ALA A 14 5.80 5.95 6.84
N LEU A 15 7.07 6.02 7.25
CA LEU A 15 7.63 5.06 8.19
C LEU A 15 6.96 5.15 9.56
N SER A 16 6.75 6.36 10.06
CA SER A 16 6.09 6.55 11.36
C SER A 16 4.63 6.07 11.31
N SER A 17 3.96 6.29 10.19
CA SER A 17 2.60 5.81 9.98
C SER A 17 2.55 4.28 9.94
N ALA A 18 3.51 3.64 9.29
CA ALA A 18 3.61 2.17 9.23
C ALA A 18 3.87 1.59 10.62
N ILE A 19 4.74 2.23 11.41
CA ILE A 19 4.99 1.82 12.79
C ILE A 19 3.71 1.99 13.62
N GLY A 20 2.98 3.09 13.40
CA GLY A 20 1.69 3.31 14.05
C GLY A 20 0.70 2.20 13.76
N ALA A 21 0.68 1.71 12.52
CA ALA A 21 -0.19 0.60 12.13
C ALA A 21 0.13 -0.67 12.91
N LEU A 22 1.42 -0.92 13.14
CA LEU A 22 1.86 -2.11 13.89
C LEU A 22 1.58 -2.00 15.38
N LEU A 23 1.71 -0.80 15.94
CA LEU A 23 1.58 -0.58 17.38
C LEU A 23 0.15 -0.42 17.84
N THR A 24 -0.76 -0.08 16.95
CA THR A 24 -2.17 0.16 17.28
C THR A 24 -2.86 -1.17 17.59
N ARG A 25 -3.58 -1.20 18.69
CA ARG A 25 -4.30 -2.39 19.14
C ARG A 25 -5.61 -2.61 18.39
N GLU A 26 -6.22 -1.53 17.93
CA GLU A 26 -7.50 -1.60 17.23
C GLU A 26 -7.28 -1.76 15.72
N ASN A 27 -8.00 -2.70 15.15
CA ASN A 27 -7.90 -3.00 13.72
C ASN A 27 -8.32 -1.82 12.85
N PHE A 28 -9.28 -1.04 13.32
CA PHE A 28 -9.76 0.13 12.59
C PHE A 28 -8.64 1.17 12.39
N TYR A 29 -7.96 1.51 13.49
CA TYR A 29 -6.88 2.49 13.43
C TYR A 29 -5.66 1.93 12.69
N SER A 30 -5.42 0.63 12.79
CA SER A 30 -4.34 -0.02 12.05
C SER A 30 -4.59 0.09 10.53
N ALA A 31 -5.82 -0.13 10.10
CA ALA A 31 -6.20 0.00 8.69
C ALA A 31 -6.06 1.44 8.22
N LEU A 32 -6.44 2.42 9.05
CA LEU A 32 -6.28 3.84 8.75
C LEU A 32 -4.80 4.20 8.56
N TYR A 33 -3.94 3.73 9.47
CA TYR A 33 -2.50 4.00 9.38
C TYR A 33 -1.88 3.35 8.14
N MET A 34 -2.36 2.16 7.78
CA MET A 34 -1.91 1.50 6.55
C MET A 34 -2.25 2.31 5.31
N SER A 35 -3.48 2.80 5.23
CA SER A 35 -3.93 3.63 4.12
C SER A 35 -3.14 4.93 4.05
N LEU A 36 -2.86 5.53 5.21
CA LEU A 36 -2.07 6.76 5.30
C LEU A 36 -0.63 6.51 4.83
N THR A 37 -0.05 5.37 5.19
CA THR A 37 1.28 4.98 4.72
C THR A 37 1.32 4.91 3.20
N MET A 38 0.33 4.28 2.61
CA MET A 38 0.25 4.15 1.15
C MET A 38 0.07 5.51 0.48
N LEU A 39 -0.67 6.41 1.11
CA LEU A 39 -0.85 7.76 0.59
C LEU A 39 0.48 8.52 0.58
N PHE A 40 1.28 8.39 1.64
CA PHE A 40 2.61 9.02 1.69
C PHE A 40 3.55 8.43 0.64
N ILE A 41 3.49 7.11 0.43
CA ILE A 41 4.28 6.45 -0.62
C ILE A 41 3.88 6.97 -2.00
N ALA A 42 2.58 7.15 -2.25
CA ALA A 42 2.09 7.74 -3.50
C ALA A 42 2.63 9.16 -3.68
N GLY A 43 2.72 9.92 -2.58
CA GLY A 43 3.32 11.25 -2.62
C GLY A 43 4.77 11.22 -3.04
N ILE A 44 5.55 10.25 -2.57
CA ILE A 44 6.95 10.09 -2.98
C ILE A 44 7.02 9.79 -4.49
N TYR A 45 6.18 8.90 -4.98
CA TYR A 45 6.13 8.59 -6.41
C TYR A 45 5.73 9.82 -7.24
N ALA A 46 4.88 10.69 -6.68
CA ALA A 46 4.49 11.93 -7.36
C ALA A 46 5.68 12.85 -7.57
N PHE A 47 6.58 12.92 -6.59
CA PHE A 47 7.80 13.74 -6.70
C PHE A 47 8.73 13.22 -7.78
N TYR A 48 8.72 11.91 -8.03
CA TYR A 48 9.53 11.32 -9.09
C TYR A 48 8.81 11.31 -10.45
N ASN A 49 7.67 11.98 -10.56
CA ASN A 49 6.86 12.08 -11.79
C ASN A 49 6.45 10.73 -12.35
N LEU A 50 6.24 9.77 -11.47
CA LEU A 50 5.74 8.44 -11.85
C LEU A 50 4.21 8.46 -11.78
N GLN A 51 3.60 9.17 -12.72
CA GLN A 51 2.15 9.41 -12.73
C GLN A 51 1.31 8.14 -12.73
N PRO A 52 1.61 7.13 -13.57
CA PRO A 52 0.80 5.90 -13.53
C PRO A 52 0.85 5.21 -12.19
N SER A 53 2.01 5.20 -11.52
CA SER A 53 2.16 4.59 -10.19
C SER A 53 1.38 5.35 -9.13
N VAL A 54 1.37 6.69 -9.20
CA VAL A 54 0.61 7.55 -8.27
C VAL A 54 -0.89 7.24 -8.38
N VAL A 55 -1.40 7.21 -9.60
CA VAL A 55 -2.82 6.94 -9.86
C VAL A 55 -3.18 5.54 -9.38
N LEU A 56 -2.33 4.57 -9.67
CA LEU A 56 -2.57 3.16 -9.31
C LEU A 56 -2.59 2.97 -7.80
N ILE A 57 -1.61 3.52 -7.08
CA ILE A 57 -1.55 3.41 -5.63
C ILE A 57 -2.75 4.11 -4.99
N THR A 58 -3.08 5.32 -5.44
CA THR A 58 -4.17 6.09 -4.87
C THR A 58 -5.52 5.43 -5.11
N LEU A 59 -5.78 4.99 -6.34
CA LEU A 59 -7.07 4.38 -6.67
C LEU A 59 -7.21 2.98 -6.09
N VAL A 60 -6.19 2.14 -6.25
CA VAL A 60 -6.30 0.73 -5.88
C VAL A 60 -6.04 0.53 -4.39
N PHE A 61 -4.90 0.98 -3.89
CA PHE A 61 -4.55 0.72 -2.49
C PHE A 61 -5.29 1.61 -1.51
N VAL A 62 -5.31 2.91 -1.74
CA VAL A 62 -5.98 3.82 -0.81
C VAL A 62 -7.49 3.80 -1.03
N GLY A 63 -7.93 3.88 -2.28
CA GLY A 63 -9.35 3.93 -2.61
C GLY A 63 -10.08 2.62 -2.39
N ALA A 64 -9.62 1.55 -3.03
CA ALA A 64 -10.34 0.26 -2.97
C ALA A 64 -9.94 -0.57 -1.77
N VAL A 65 -8.66 -0.95 -1.66
CA VAL A 65 -8.20 -1.85 -0.60
C VAL A 65 -8.33 -1.17 0.77
N GLY A 66 -7.91 0.07 0.87
CA GLY A 66 -7.98 0.84 2.12
C GLY A 66 -9.39 1.00 2.64
N VAL A 67 -10.29 1.45 1.78
CA VAL A 67 -11.69 1.68 2.16
C VAL A 67 -12.37 0.37 2.57
N VAL A 68 -12.15 -0.71 1.82
CA VAL A 68 -12.74 -2.02 2.14
C VAL A 68 -12.17 -2.54 3.47
N THR A 69 -10.86 -2.41 3.68
CA THR A 69 -10.21 -2.85 4.92
C THR A 69 -10.74 -2.07 6.13
N ILE A 70 -10.89 -0.75 5.98
CA ILE A 70 -11.42 0.11 7.04
C ILE A 70 -12.89 -0.28 7.34
N ALA A 71 -13.69 -0.52 6.30
CA ALA A 71 -15.08 -0.91 6.47
C ALA A 71 -15.21 -2.24 7.20
N ILE A 72 -14.38 -3.22 6.83
CA ILE A 72 -14.38 -4.53 7.49
C ILE A 72 -13.93 -4.39 8.95
N ALA A 73 -12.89 -3.60 9.19
CA ALA A 73 -12.38 -3.39 10.55
C ALA A 73 -13.39 -2.67 11.43
N ALA A 74 -14.17 -1.75 10.86
CA ALA A 74 -15.22 -1.05 11.59
C ALA A 74 -16.39 -1.97 11.92
N THR A 75 -16.71 -2.91 11.01
CA THR A 75 -17.79 -3.86 11.21
C THR A 75 -17.42 -4.90 12.27
N TYR A 76 -16.21 -5.44 12.17
CA TYR A 76 -15.70 -6.44 13.10
C TYR A 76 -14.91 -5.78 14.22
N ARG A 77 -15.60 -5.12 15.11
CA ARG A 77 -14.98 -4.61 16.34
C ARG A 77 -14.77 -5.79 17.28
N ALA A 78 -13.68 -6.49 17.06
CA ALA A 78 -13.33 -7.60 17.93
C ALA A 78 -13.03 -7.06 19.33
N GLN A 79 -13.67 -7.65 20.30
CA GLN A 79 -13.48 -7.26 21.69
C GLN A 79 -12.10 -7.65 22.22
N ASN A 80 -11.40 -8.51 21.48
CA ASN A 80 -10.08 -8.97 21.90
C ASN A 80 -9.01 -8.02 21.41
N SER A 81 -8.27 -7.44 22.35
CA SER A 81 -7.12 -6.60 22.05
C SER A 81 -6.02 -7.45 21.43
N ARG A 82 -5.48 -6.99 20.35
CA ARG A 82 -4.38 -7.65 19.68
C ARG A 82 -3.15 -7.65 20.55
N UNK A 83 -2.37 -8.60 20.72
CA UNK A 83 -1.44 -8.63 21.22
C UNK A 83 -0.52 -8.22 20.42
N ILE A 84 -0.19 -7.30 20.74
CA ILE A 84 0.83 -6.66 19.97
C ILE A 84 2.15 -7.35 20.21
N UNK A 85 2.58 -7.94 19.42
CA UNK A 85 3.40 -8.36 19.50
C UNK A 85 4.33 -7.66 19.31
N TYR A 86 4.82 -6.95 20.08
CA TYR A 86 5.99 -6.09 20.03
C TYR A 86 7.18 -6.85 19.45
N PHE A 87 7.19 -8.11 19.72
CA PHE A 87 8.22 -9.01 19.19
C PHE A 87 8.20 -9.01 17.66
N TRP A 88 7.01 -9.10 17.08
CA TRP A 88 6.89 -9.09 15.62
C TRP A 88 7.25 -7.72 15.01
N ALA A 89 6.91 -6.64 15.72
CA ALA A 89 7.27 -5.30 15.28
C ALA A 89 8.79 -5.12 15.22
N ILE A 90 9.49 -5.66 16.21
CA ILE A 90 10.95 -5.59 16.26
C ILE A 90 11.56 -6.38 15.10
N ILE A 91 11.03 -7.59 14.84
CA ILE A 91 11.52 -8.42 13.72
C ILE A 91 11.33 -7.71 12.39
N VAL A 92 10.14 -7.12 12.15
CA VAL A 92 9.86 -6.41 10.91
C VAL A 92 10.77 -5.18 10.78
N ALA A 93 10.97 -4.44 11.87
CA ALA A 93 11.84 -3.26 11.86
C ALA A 93 13.28 -3.64 11.56
N LEU A 94 13.77 -4.72 12.17
CA LEU A 94 15.13 -5.22 11.92
C LEU A 94 15.30 -5.67 10.47
N PHE A 95 14.33 -6.43 9.96
CA PHE A 95 14.38 -6.92 8.58
C PHE A 95 14.35 -5.75 7.60
N SER A 96 13.51 -4.74 7.86
CA SER A 96 13.45 -3.54 7.02
C SER A 96 14.77 -2.77 7.03
N ALA A 97 15.39 -2.65 8.20
CA ALA A 97 16.68 -1.97 8.34
C ALA A 97 17.77 -2.70 7.55
N ILE A 98 17.78 -4.03 7.61
CA ILE A 98 18.76 -4.85 6.88
C ILE A 98 18.57 -4.65 5.37
N LEU A 99 17.31 -4.64 4.92
CA LEU A 99 17.01 -4.44 3.49
C LEU A 99 17.46 -3.07 3.00
N ILE A 100 17.23 -2.03 3.83
CA ILE A 100 17.65 -0.66 3.47
C ILE A 100 19.18 -0.58 3.37
N LEU A 101 19.89 -1.26 4.29
CA LEU A 101 21.35 -1.25 4.28
C LEU A 101 21.94 -2.00 3.09
N GLN A 102 21.33 -3.13 2.71
CA GLN A 102 21.82 -3.93 1.58
C GLN A 102 21.45 -3.33 0.23
N PHE A 103 20.28 -2.73 0.14
CA PHE A 103 19.80 -2.12 -1.09
C PHE A 103 19.54 -0.64 -0.84
N PRO A 104 20.62 0.16 -0.73
CA PRO A 104 20.40 1.59 -0.51
C PRO A 104 19.60 2.16 -1.66
N PRO A 105 18.55 2.93 -1.36
CA PRO A 105 17.71 3.46 -2.43
C PRO A 105 18.57 4.31 -3.37
N PRO A 106 18.42 4.10 -4.67
CA PRO A 106 19.18 4.93 -5.61
C PRO A 106 18.60 6.33 -5.58
N PHE A 107 19.25 7.20 -4.85
CA PHE A 107 18.87 8.60 -4.80
C PHE A 107 19.30 9.34 -6.08
N GLY A 108 19.53 8.59 -7.14
CA GLY A 108 19.86 9.15 -8.43
C GLY A 108 18.63 9.45 -9.25
N TYR A 109 18.62 10.61 -9.85
CA TYR A 109 17.50 11.09 -10.66
C TYR A 109 17.41 10.41 -12.02
N GLY A 110 18.01 9.26 -12.18
CA GLY A 110 18.27 8.69 -13.48
C GLY A 110 17.20 7.83 -14.12
N MET A 111 16.09 7.58 -13.44
CA MET A 111 15.13 6.60 -14.00
C MET A 111 13.71 7.15 -14.06
N LEU A 112 13.59 8.27 -14.74
CA LEU A 112 12.27 8.78 -15.09
C LEU A 112 11.84 8.13 -16.40
N GLY A 113 11.45 6.87 -16.31
CA GLY A 113 10.89 6.19 -17.47
C GLY A 113 9.55 6.77 -17.83
N ASN A 114 9.26 6.85 -19.11
CA ASN A 114 7.97 7.29 -19.59
C ASN A 114 6.90 6.28 -19.11
N GLY A 115 5.85 6.80 -18.48
CA GLY A 115 4.76 5.97 -18.00
C GLY A 115 4.09 5.17 -19.11
N ILE A 116 4.09 5.73 -20.32
CA ILE A 116 3.56 5.05 -21.50
C ILE A 116 4.43 3.85 -21.88
N GLY A 117 5.75 3.99 -21.73
CA GLY A 117 6.68 2.90 -21.97
C GLY A 117 6.46 1.74 -21.01
N PHE A 118 6.19 2.05 -19.76
CA PHE A 118 5.86 1.04 -18.75
C PHE A 118 4.61 0.26 -19.15
N LEU A 119 3.57 0.96 -19.59
CA LEU A 119 2.32 0.32 -20.01
C LEU A 119 2.51 -0.56 -21.24
N ASN A 120 3.32 -0.10 -22.23
CA ASN A 120 3.59 -0.89 -23.41
C ASN A 120 4.38 -2.15 -23.10
N THR A 121 5.39 -2.02 -22.23
CA THR A 121 6.25 -3.16 -21.85
C THR A 121 5.47 -4.22 -21.08
N TYR A 122 4.57 -3.76 -20.18
CA TYR A 122 3.80 -4.65 -19.32
C TYR A 122 2.34 -4.77 -19.76
N LEU A 123 2.07 -4.60 -21.03
CA LEU A 123 0.71 -4.68 -21.58
C LEU A 123 0.10 -6.06 -21.33
N MET A 124 0.88 -7.12 -21.58
CA MET A 124 0.42 -8.50 -21.36
C MET A 124 0.10 -8.74 -19.89
N ALA A 125 0.96 -8.25 -18.98
CA ALA A 125 0.73 -8.39 -17.54
C ALA A 125 -0.52 -7.62 -17.11
N THR A 126 -0.72 -6.41 -17.64
CA THR A 126 -1.89 -5.59 -17.35
C THR A 126 -3.18 -6.27 -17.80
N LEU A 127 -3.18 -6.80 -19.01
CA LEU A 127 -4.33 -7.54 -19.56
C LEU A 127 -4.65 -8.77 -18.72
N PHE A 128 -3.62 -9.49 -18.30
CA PHE A 128 -3.78 -10.67 -17.44
C PHE A 128 -4.39 -10.30 -16.10
N LEU A 129 -3.94 -9.19 -15.49
CA LEU A 129 -4.48 -8.72 -14.23
C LEU A 129 -5.93 -8.30 -14.36
N VAL A 130 -6.29 -7.61 -15.46
CA VAL A 130 -7.67 -7.21 -15.71
C VAL A 130 -8.55 -8.45 -15.89
N ALA A 131 -8.07 -9.46 -16.61
CA ALA A 131 -8.80 -10.72 -16.79
C ALA A 131 -9.04 -11.42 -15.45
N LEU A 132 -8.00 -11.46 -14.59
CA LEU A 132 -8.12 -12.05 -13.26
C LEU A 132 -9.13 -11.28 -12.41
N MET A 133 -9.12 -9.96 -12.50
CA MET A 133 -10.06 -9.10 -11.76
C MET A 133 -11.51 -9.39 -12.17
N ILE A 134 -11.76 -9.49 -13.48
CA ILE A 134 -13.09 -9.81 -14.01
C ILE A 134 -13.51 -11.21 -13.53
N LEU A 135 -12.58 -12.16 -13.56
CA LEU A 135 -12.84 -13.54 -13.11
C LEU A 135 -13.23 -13.58 -11.63
N ILE A 136 -12.51 -12.83 -10.79
CA ILE A 136 -12.81 -12.74 -9.36
C ILE A 136 -14.19 -12.13 -9.14
N MET A 137 -14.51 -11.08 -9.88
CA MET A 137 -15.83 -10.43 -9.76
C MET A 137 -16.95 -11.37 -10.14
N LEU A 138 -16.81 -12.10 -11.25
CA LEU A 138 -17.81 -13.07 -11.69
C LEU A 138 -17.95 -14.22 -10.68
N SER A 139 -16.83 -14.67 -10.12
CA SER A 139 -16.80 -15.73 -9.12
C SER A 139 -17.54 -15.30 -7.85
N THR A 140 -17.34 -14.04 -7.42
CA THR A 140 -18.01 -13.46 -6.26
C THR A 140 -19.52 -13.39 -6.47
N ILE A 141 -19.96 -12.97 -7.66
CA ILE A 141 -21.38 -12.89 -8.00
C ILE A 141 -22.01 -14.29 -7.98
N LYS A 142 -21.30 -15.29 -8.49
CA LYS A 142 -21.77 -16.69 -8.50
C LYS A 142 -21.95 -17.21 -7.07
N ILE A 143 -20.97 -16.95 -6.20
CA ILE A 143 -21.04 -17.38 -4.80
C ILE A 143 -22.20 -16.72 -4.08
N LEU A 144 -22.41 -15.42 -4.28
CA LEU A 144 -23.52 -14.67 -3.68
C LEU A 144 -24.87 -15.23 -4.14
N ARG A 145 -24.97 -15.58 -5.42
CA ARG A 145 -26.21 -16.15 -5.97
C ARG A 145 -26.51 -17.51 -5.35
N GLU A 146 -25.50 -18.33 -5.12
CA GLU A 146 -25.66 -19.65 -4.50
C GLU A 146 -26.07 -19.53 -3.03
N VAL A 147 -25.54 -18.53 -2.33
CA VAL A 147 -25.87 -18.32 -0.91
C VAL A 147 -27.32 -17.86 -0.75
N GLU A 148 -27.83 -17.07 -1.70
CA GLU A 148 -29.21 -16.58 -1.67
C GLU A 148 -30.25 -17.67 -1.96
N ARG A 149 -29.86 -18.78 -2.58
CA ARG A 149 -30.73 -19.92 -2.82
C ARG A 149 -30.79 -20.78 -1.55
#